data_0ec54587f14227c4f39db256f836ffa9
#
_entry.id   0ec54587f14227c4f39db256f836ffa9
#
_cell.length_a   1.000
_cell.length_b   1.000
_cell.length_c   1.000
_cell.angle_alpha   90.00
_cell.angle_beta   90.00
_cell.angle_gamma   90.00
#
_symmetry.space_group_name_H-M   'P 1'
#
loop_
_entity.id
_entity.type
_entity.pdbx_description
1 polymer ?
#
loop_
_entity_poly.entity_id
_entity_poly.type
_entity_poly.pdbx_seq_one_letter_code
_entity_poly.pdbx_strand_id
1 'polypeptide(L)'
;MIDKKRGALRYKPSKEYLSSEFYAKLRAIKYTGDDRSDVMLTALSQLGYHEGDADCDMGGGNADGSKNFVEYNRHFGKLDNDEGNGISYGYAWCCAFVTWSTDVAGIDRSVVPIDVTCTRLAALMDEKGCFERSVAFGGNYIPKSADLIFFRHGENTHTSHIGLVLYCDGETVYTVEGNTGGAVRQKKYPLSDHSLYGFGTPRYNEDSSVAIDFSAYIAE
;
A
#
# COMPACT_ATOMS: atom_id res chain seq x y z
N MET A 1 -11.28 -4.33 -22.82
CA MET A 1 -11.16 -5.72 -22.27
C MET A 1 -10.39 -5.62 -20.97
N ILE A 2 -11.03 -5.89 -19.83
CA ILE A 2 -10.36 -5.88 -18.51
C ILE A 2 -9.29 -6.95 -18.55
N ASP A 3 -8.03 -6.59 -18.29
CA ASP A 3 -6.91 -7.54 -18.32
C ASP A 3 -7.17 -8.67 -17.32
N LYS A 4 -7.13 -9.92 -17.81
CA LYS A 4 -7.32 -11.13 -16.99
C LYS A 4 -6.31 -11.29 -15.84
N LYS A 5 -5.31 -10.41 -15.75
CA LYS A 5 -4.28 -10.40 -14.69
C LYS A 5 -4.71 -9.67 -13.42
N ARG A 6 -5.73 -8.81 -13.47
CA ARG A 6 -6.20 -8.04 -12.32
C ARG A 6 -6.87 -8.94 -11.28
N GLY A 7 -6.58 -8.74 -10.01
CA GLY A 7 -7.05 -9.59 -8.91
C GLY A 7 -6.39 -10.97 -8.82
N ALA A 8 -5.37 -11.25 -9.62
CA ALA A 8 -4.66 -12.51 -9.59
C ALA A 8 -3.52 -12.47 -8.57
N LEU A 9 -3.55 -13.41 -7.60
CA LEU A 9 -2.41 -13.63 -6.70
C LEU A 9 -1.33 -14.41 -7.45
N ARG A 10 -0.15 -13.80 -7.62
CA ARG A 10 0.99 -14.37 -8.35
C ARG A 10 1.91 -15.19 -7.45
N TYR A 11 1.41 -15.67 -6.33
CA TYR A 11 2.09 -16.50 -5.33
C TYR A 11 1.10 -17.51 -4.76
N LYS A 12 1.57 -18.40 -3.86
CA LYS A 12 0.70 -19.35 -3.17
C LYS A 12 0.21 -18.75 -1.84
N PRO A 13 -1.05 -18.29 -1.77
CA PRO A 13 -1.60 -17.72 -0.55
C PRO A 13 -1.65 -18.72 0.61
N SER A 14 -1.69 -18.22 1.83
CA SER A 14 -1.96 -19.02 3.02
C SER A 14 -3.39 -19.57 3.00
N LYS A 15 -3.62 -20.66 3.72
CA LYS A 15 -4.97 -21.22 3.85
C LYS A 15 -5.87 -20.31 4.66
N GLU A 16 -5.29 -19.65 5.65
CA GLU A 16 -5.93 -18.70 6.55
C GLU A 16 -6.46 -17.50 5.74
N TYR A 17 -5.63 -16.92 4.87
CA TYR A 17 -6.04 -15.84 3.99
C TYR A 17 -7.13 -16.27 3.01
N LEU A 18 -6.98 -17.42 2.36
CA LEU A 18 -8.00 -17.95 1.43
C LEU A 18 -9.38 -18.16 2.08
N SER A 19 -9.41 -18.35 3.39
CA SER A 19 -10.65 -18.53 4.17
C SER A 19 -11.15 -17.23 4.80
N SER A 20 -10.42 -16.12 4.64
CA SER A 20 -10.73 -14.85 5.30
C SER A 20 -11.76 -14.01 4.54
N GLU A 21 -12.40 -13.08 5.26
CA GLU A 21 -13.25 -12.06 4.67
C GLU A 21 -12.47 -11.15 3.70
N PHE A 22 -11.17 -10.91 3.96
CA PHE A 22 -10.32 -10.07 3.13
C PHE A 22 -10.09 -10.66 1.75
N TYR A 23 -9.88 -11.98 1.67
CA TYR A 23 -9.83 -12.66 0.38
C TYR A 23 -11.20 -12.64 -0.31
N ALA A 24 -12.29 -12.81 0.41
CA ALA A 24 -13.63 -12.72 -0.15
C ALA A 24 -13.92 -11.30 -0.70
N LYS A 25 -13.55 -10.25 0.03
CA LYS A 25 -13.62 -8.85 -0.43
C LYS A 25 -12.78 -8.63 -1.68
N LEU A 26 -11.53 -9.10 -1.70
CA LEU A 26 -10.65 -9.03 -2.87
C LEU A 26 -11.28 -9.69 -4.10
N ARG A 27 -11.85 -10.89 -3.94
CA ARG A 27 -12.49 -11.64 -5.04
C ARG A 27 -13.79 -11.02 -5.55
N ALA A 28 -14.42 -10.16 -4.75
CA ALA A 28 -15.64 -9.45 -5.11
C ALA A 28 -15.39 -8.17 -5.91
N ILE A 29 -14.15 -7.72 -6.03
CA ILE A 29 -13.79 -6.49 -6.76
C ILE A 29 -14.20 -6.62 -8.23
N LYS A 30 -14.90 -5.60 -8.70
CA LYS A 30 -15.15 -5.37 -10.12
C LYS A 30 -14.15 -4.33 -10.61
N TYR A 31 -13.04 -4.79 -11.16
CA TYR A 31 -12.00 -3.92 -11.70
C TYR A 31 -12.52 -3.11 -12.87
N THR A 32 -12.15 -1.84 -12.92
CA THR A 32 -12.63 -0.86 -13.90
C THR A 32 -11.79 -0.85 -15.18
N GLY A 33 -10.50 -1.15 -15.05
CA GLY A 33 -9.50 -0.99 -16.10
C GLY A 33 -8.72 0.32 -15.98
N ASP A 34 -9.19 1.28 -15.14
CA ASP A 34 -8.40 2.42 -14.70
C ASP A 34 -7.43 1.99 -13.60
N ASP A 35 -6.14 2.22 -13.80
CA ASP A 35 -5.10 1.71 -12.90
C ASP A 35 -5.22 2.31 -11.49
N ARG A 36 -5.53 3.61 -11.38
CA ARG A 36 -5.67 4.29 -10.08
C ARG A 36 -6.82 3.73 -9.28
N SER A 37 -7.98 3.60 -9.94
CA SER A 37 -9.18 3.02 -9.33
C SER A 37 -8.93 1.59 -8.88
N ASP A 38 -8.29 0.79 -9.71
CA ASP A 38 -8.10 -0.62 -9.44
C ASP A 38 -7.08 -0.88 -8.32
N VAL A 39 -6.04 -0.05 -8.19
CA VAL A 39 -5.11 -0.08 -7.05
C VAL A 39 -5.84 0.26 -5.76
N MET A 40 -6.66 1.32 -5.76
CA MET A 40 -7.38 1.73 -4.56
C MET A 40 -8.46 0.73 -4.15
N LEU A 41 -9.21 0.16 -5.09
CA LEU A 41 -10.17 -0.92 -4.81
C LEU A 41 -9.48 -2.13 -4.17
N THR A 42 -8.28 -2.48 -4.67
CA THR A 42 -7.48 -3.57 -4.10
C THR A 42 -7.07 -3.25 -2.66
N ALA A 43 -6.52 -2.06 -2.40
CA ALA A 43 -6.11 -1.65 -1.07
C ALA A 43 -7.29 -1.56 -0.09
N LEU A 44 -8.41 -0.95 -0.50
CA LEU A 44 -9.63 -0.81 0.30
C LEU A 44 -10.26 -2.15 0.67
N SER A 45 -10.13 -3.18 -0.17
CA SER A 45 -10.63 -4.53 0.14
C SER A 45 -9.97 -5.15 1.36
N GLN A 46 -8.82 -4.59 1.78
CA GLN A 46 -8.02 -5.07 2.91
C GLN A 46 -8.20 -4.24 4.19
N LEU A 47 -9.07 -3.23 4.19
CA LEU A 47 -9.31 -2.41 5.40
C LEU A 47 -9.72 -3.26 6.60
N GLY A 48 -9.00 -3.04 7.71
CA GLY A 48 -9.16 -3.80 8.95
C GLY A 48 -8.35 -5.10 9.01
N TYR A 49 -7.64 -5.50 7.94
CA TYR A 49 -6.69 -6.61 8.02
C TYR A 49 -5.66 -6.33 9.11
N HIS A 50 -5.46 -7.27 10.03
CA HIS A 50 -4.51 -7.17 11.13
C HIS A 50 -3.41 -8.22 11.00
N GLU A 51 -2.18 -7.88 11.43
CA GLU A 51 -1.07 -8.82 11.45
C GLU A 51 -1.29 -9.96 12.45
N GLY A 52 -0.64 -11.10 12.19
CA GLY A 52 -0.62 -12.24 13.08
C GLY A 52 0.74 -12.42 13.76
N ASP A 53 0.86 -13.56 14.46
CA ASP A 53 2.05 -13.91 15.26
C ASP A 53 2.86 -15.06 14.69
N ALA A 54 2.39 -15.73 13.63
CA ALA A 54 3.02 -16.92 13.05
C ALA A 54 2.59 -17.18 11.60
N ASP A 55 3.30 -18.09 10.91
CA ASP A 55 3.00 -18.53 9.53
C ASP A 55 1.56 -19.08 9.35
N CYS A 56 0.93 -19.56 10.42
CA CYS A 56 -0.44 -20.07 10.43
C CYS A 56 -1.48 -19.03 10.88
N ASP A 57 -1.09 -17.75 10.99
CA ASP A 57 -1.92 -16.68 11.49
C ASP A 57 -1.85 -15.45 10.56
N MET A 58 -2.00 -15.69 9.26
CA MET A 58 -1.95 -14.64 8.23
C MET A 58 -3.32 -14.35 7.60
N GLY A 59 -4.40 -14.70 8.31
CA GLY A 59 -5.77 -14.47 7.82
C GLY A 59 -6.29 -13.06 8.00
N GLY A 60 -5.60 -12.23 8.78
CA GLY A 60 -5.94 -10.84 9.04
C GLY A 60 -6.96 -10.62 10.15
N GLY A 61 -7.41 -11.68 10.83
CA GLY A 61 -8.45 -11.61 11.87
C GLY A 61 -7.95 -11.58 13.31
N ASN A 62 -6.63 -11.63 13.55
CA ASN A 62 -6.07 -11.61 14.90
C ASN A 62 -5.84 -10.16 15.36
N ALA A 63 -6.82 -9.59 16.08
CA ALA A 63 -6.73 -8.19 16.55
C ALA A 63 -5.60 -7.95 17.59
N ASP A 64 -5.07 -9.00 18.20
CA ASP A 64 -3.99 -8.94 19.19
C ASP A 64 -2.62 -9.32 18.59
N GLY A 65 -2.55 -9.65 17.31
CA GLY A 65 -1.32 -9.99 16.61
C GLY A 65 -0.32 -8.81 16.62
N SER A 66 0.97 -9.12 16.74
CA SER A 66 2.02 -8.10 16.96
C SER A 66 3.39 -8.46 16.39
N LYS A 67 3.45 -9.50 15.52
CA LYS A 67 4.74 -10.00 15.01
C LYS A 67 4.89 -9.88 13.48
N ASN A 68 4.16 -8.96 12.87
CA ASN A 68 4.27 -8.65 11.44
C ASN A 68 4.00 -9.82 10.47
N PHE A 69 3.37 -10.91 10.92
CA PHE A 69 3.02 -12.01 10.04
C PHE A 69 1.77 -11.66 9.22
N VAL A 70 1.96 -11.35 7.95
CA VAL A 70 0.91 -10.92 7.05
C VAL A 70 0.99 -11.62 5.69
N GLU A 71 -0.15 -11.74 5.04
CA GLU A 71 -0.24 -12.31 3.69
C GLU A 71 0.58 -11.51 2.68
N TYR A 72 0.71 -10.20 2.85
CA TYR A 72 1.49 -9.34 1.97
C TYR A 72 2.98 -9.70 1.97
N ASN A 73 3.56 -10.01 3.15
CA ASN A 73 4.95 -10.48 3.26
C ASN A 73 5.15 -11.85 2.61
N ARG A 74 4.11 -12.71 2.62
CA ARG A 74 4.17 -14.00 1.95
C ARG A 74 4.35 -13.86 0.42
N HIS A 75 3.85 -12.77 -0.17
CA HIS A 75 4.04 -12.46 -1.58
C HIS A 75 5.52 -12.27 -1.95
N PHE A 76 6.33 -11.74 -1.04
CA PHE A 76 7.75 -11.46 -1.25
C PHE A 76 8.66 -12.58 -0.76
N GLY A 77 8.20 -13.41 0.15
CA GLY A 77 8.97 -14.47 0.76
C GLY A 77 9.46 -14.15 2.17
N LYS A 78 10.19 -15.11 2.75
CA LYS A 78 10.80 -14.96 4.07
C LYS A 78 12.08 -14.15 3.96
N LEU A 79 12.24 -13.21 4.87
CA LEU A 79 13.43 -12.37 4.99
C LEU A 79 14.04 -12.54 6.37
N ASP A 80 15.36 -12.36 6.46
CA ASP A 80 16.05 -12.12 7.71
C ASP A 80 15.97 -10.62 8.03
N ASN A 81 15.54 -10.30 9.23
CA ASN A 81 15.34 -8.92 9.64
C ASN A 81 15.72 -8.72 11.12
N ASP A 82 15.97 -7.48 11.48
CA ASP A 82 16.42 -7.08 12.83
C ASP A 82 15.30 -7.10 13.89
N GLU A 83 14.07 -7.51 13.55
CA GLU A 83 12.93 -7.56 14.47
C GLU A 83 12.90 -8.82 15.37
N GLY A 84 13.97 -9.64 15.30
CA GLY A 84 14.13 -10.82 16.16
C GLY A 84 13.34 -12.05 15.73
N ASN A 85 12.70 -12.00 14.55
CA ASN A 85 11.91 -13.11 14.01
C ASN A 85 12.73 -14.11 13.18
N GLY A 86 14.06 -13.85 12.99
CA GLY A 86 14.92 -14.62 12.09
C GLY A 86 14.41 -14.60 10.64
N ILE A 87 14.75 -15.62 9.86
CA ILE A 87 14.26 -15.78 8.48
C ILE A 87 12.79 -16.19 8.50
N SER A 88 11.90 -15.22 8.41
CA SER A 88 10.45 -15.42 8.54
C SER A 88 9.65 -14.46 7.65
N TYR A 89 8.31 -14.53 7.70
CA TYR A 89 7.41 -13.53 7.12
C TYR A 89 7.16 -12.35 8.08
N GLY A 90 7.68 -12.39 9.31
CA GLY A 90 7.44 -11.41 10.35
C GLY A 90 8.38 -10.20 10.25
N TYR A 91 8.24 -9.37 9.22
CA TYR A 91 8.98 -8.12 9.04
C TYR A 91 8.02 -6.97 8.74
N ALA A 92 8.47 -5.71 8.95
CA ALA A 92 7.67 -4.53 8.70
C ALA A 92 7.04 -4.53 7.30
N TRP A 93 5.74 -4.28 7.21
CA TRP A 93 4.98 -4.60 6.02
C TRP A 93 4.24 -3.43 5.34
N CYS A 94 4.51 -2.20 5.76
CA CYS A 94 3.90 -1.04 5.10
C CYS A 94 4.21 -0.99 3.60
N CYS A 95 5.47 -1.18 3.22
CA CYS A 95 5.90 -1.20 1.83
C CYS A 95 5.41 -2.45 1.08
N ALA A 96 5.44 -3.60 1.74
CA ALA A 96 4.90 -4.84 1.17
C ALA A 96 3.41 -4.71 0.85
N PHE A 97 2.61 -4.09 1.71
CA PHE A 97 1.19 -3.84 1.47
C PHE A 97 0.96 -2.98 0.22
N VAL A 98 1.70 -1.87 0.09
CA VAL A 98 1.56 -0.95 -1.05
C VAL A 98 1.91 -1.66 -2.37
N THR A 99 3.08 -2.32 -2.41
CA THR A 99 3.53 -2.98 -3.65
C THR A 99 2.76 -4.27 -3.95
N TRP A 100 2.24 -4.96 -2.93
CA TRP A 100 1.28 -6.05 -3.11
C TRP A 100 -0.03 -5.52 -3.74
N SER A 101 -0.55 -4.41 -3.25
CA SER A 101 -1.79 -3.81 -3.77
C SER A 101 -1.68 -3.45 -5.25
N THR A 102 -0.56 -2.86 -5.66
CA THR A 102 -0.31 -2.52 -7.07
C THR A 102 -0.12 -3.77 -7.94
N ASP A 103 0.64 -4.77 -7.49
CA ASP A 103 0.87 -6.01 -8.26
C ASP A 103 -0.41 -6.84 -8.43
N VAL A 104 -1.25 -6.92 -7.39
CA VAL A 104 -2.55 -7.62 -7.44
C VAL A 104 -3.56 -6.85 -8.29
N ALA A 105 -3.56 -5.52 -8.26
CA ALA A 105 -4.33 -4.70 -9.20
C ALA A 105 -3.91 -4.88 -10.67
N GLY A 106 -2.79 -5.57 -10.93
CA GLY A 106 -2.31 -5.88 -12.28
C GLY A 106 -1.42 -4.79 -12.87
N ILE A 107 -0.90 -3.87 -12.03
CA ILE A 107 0.03 -2.84 -12.46
C ILE A 107 1.36 -3.49 -12.89
N ASP A 108 1.91 -3.01 -14.01
CA ASP A 108 3.20 -3.48 -14.47
C ASP A 108 4.31 -3.04 -13.51
N ARG A 109 5.22 -3.96 -13.19
CA ARG A 109 6.35 -3.70 -12.28
C ARG A 109 7.35 -2.68 -12.81
N SER A 110 7.29 -2.36 -14.10
CA SER A 110 8.02 -1.23 -14.67
C SER A 110 7.38 0.13 -14.32
N VAL A 111 6.09 0.15 -13.99
CA VAL A 111 5.35 1.34 -13.52
C VAL A 111 5.56 1.52 -12.01
N VAL A 112 5.21 0.49 -11.23
CA VAL A 112 5.49 0.46 -9.78
C VAL A 112 6.38 -0.74 -9.49
N PRO A 113 7.67 -0.53 -9.17
CA PRO A 113 8.56 -1.61 -8.75
C PRO A 113 8.03 -2.28 -7.49
N ILE A 114 8.20 -3.59 -7.38
CA ILE A 114 7.89 -4.29 -6.13
C ILE A 114 9.10 -4.25 -5.20
N ASP A 115 8.87 -3.80 -3.98
CA ASP A 115 9.88 -3.76 -2.92
C ASP A 115 9.20 -3.87 -1.54
N VAL A 116 9.96 -4.22 -0.53
CA VAL A 116 9.52 -4.26 0.88
C VAL A 116 10.15 -3.14 1.71
N THR A 117 11.02 -2.33 1.10
CA THR A 117 11.78 -1.26 1.76
C THR A 117 11.35 0.11 1.25
N CYS A 118 10.80 0.94 2.13
CA CYS A 118 10.30 2.27 1.78
C CYS A 118 11.38 3.15 1.14
N THR A 119 12.58 3.18 1.71
CA THR A 119 13.69 3.99 1.20
C THR A 119 14.11 3.59 -0.21
N ARG A 120 14.18 2.28 -0.47
CA ARG A 120 14.55 1.78 -1.78
C ARG A 120 13.46 2.06 -2.81
N LEU A 121 12.19 1.87 -2.46
CA LEU A 121 11.08 2.17 -3.36
C LEU A 121 11.03 3.66 -3.69
N ALA A 122 11.24 4.56 -2.70
CA ALA A 122 11.32 6.00 -2.95
C ALA A 122 12.45 6.35 -3.94
N ALA A 123 13.64 5.75 -3.76
CA ALA A 123 14.76 5.95 -4.67
C ALA A 123 14.45 5.45 -6.09
N LEU A 124 13.83 4.28 -6.23
CA LEU A 124 13.43 3.74 -7.53
C LEU A 124 12.39 4.62 -8.23
N MET A 125 11.47 5.25 -7.49
CA MET A 125 10.51 6.20 -8.05
C MET A 125 11.22 7.49 -8.49
N ASP A 126 12.20 7.97 -7.72
CA ASP A 126 12.99 9.16 -8.06
C ASP A 126 13.86 8.93 -9.31
N GLU A 127 14.54 7.79 -9.41
CA GLU A 127 15.30 7.37 -10.60
C GLU A 127 14.45 7.32 -11.88
N LYS A 128 13.17 7.02 -11.74
CA LYS A 128 12.20 7.03 -12.86
C LYS A 128 11.66 8.42 -13.21
N GLY A 129 12.03 9.46 -12.46
CA GLY A 129 11.44 10.79 -12.56
C GLY A 129 9.94 10.79 -12.22
N CYS A 130 9.56 9.98 -11.24
CA CYS A 130 8.20 9.79 -10.74
C CYS A 130 8.15 10.02 -9.23
N PHE A 131 8.87 11.03 -8.73
CA PHE A 131 8.86 11.40 -7.31
C PHE A 131 8.74 12.91 -7.16
N GLU A 132 7.76 13.34 -6.37
CA GLU A 132 7.49 14.74 -6.05
C GLU A 132 7.71 15.01 -4.57
N ARG A 133 8.37 16.11 -4.23
CA ARG A 133 8.53 16.54 -2.83
C ARG A 133 7.22 17.06 -2.29
N SER A 134 6.95 16.81 -1.00
CA SER A 134 5.83 17.42 -0.30
C SER A 134 6.07 18.90 -0.04
N VAL A 135 5.02 19.62 0.35
CA VAL A 135 5.08 21.03 0.73
C VAL A 135 6.10 21.26 1.85
N ALA A 136 6.14 20.39 2.86
CA ALA A 136 7.10 20.45 3.97
C ALA A 136 8.57 20.33 3.52
N PHE A 137 8.82 19.77 2.35
CA PHE A 137 10.15 19.59 1.76
C PHE A 137 10.36 20.42 0.48
N GLY A 138 9.61 21.53 0.36
CA GLY A 138 9.79 22.54 -0.68
C GLY A 138 9.11 22.24 -2.03
N GLY A 139 8.26 21.22 -2.09
CA GLY A 139 7.43 20.92 -3.25
C GLY A 139 6.09 21.69 -3.24
N ASN A 140 5.30 21.49 -4.29
CA ASN A 140 3.97 22.07 -4.43
C ASN A 140 2.98 21.08 -5.07
N TYR A 141 3.32 19.81 -5.08
CA TYR A 141 2.50 18.77 -5.69
C TYR A 141 1.25 18.49 -4.87
N ILE A 142 0.11 18.42 -5.54
CA ILE A 142 -1.16 17.96 -4.96
C ILE A 142 -1.35 16.50 -5.37
N PRO A 143 -1.30 15.56 -4.41
CA PRO A 143 -1.34 14.14 -4.73
C PRO A 143 -2.70 13.70 -5.27
N LYS A 144 -2.66 12.69 -6.13
CA LYS A 144 -3.83 12.04 -6.71
C LYS A 144 -4.06 10.68 -6.05
N SER A 145 -5.29 10.18 -6.17
CA SER A 145 -5.61 8.81 -5.74
C SER A 145 -4.63 7.79 -6.32
N ALA A 146 -4.24 6.80 -5.51
CA ALA A 146 -3.23 5.77 -5.79
C ALA A 146 -1.77 6.27 -5.96
N ASP A 147 -1.47 7.54 -5.75
CA ASP A 147 -0.07 7.95 -5.56
C ASP A 147 0.49 7.30 -4.30
N LEU A 148 1.79 6.99 -4.32
CA LEU A 148 2.50 6.47 -3.16
C LEU A 148 2.86 7.65 -2.25
N ILE A 149 2.50 7.60 -0.96
CA ILE A 149 2.87 8.64 0.00
C ILE A 149 3.95 8.13 0.93
N PHE A 150 5.07 8.83 1.00
CA PHE A 150 6.25 8.47 1.79
C PHE A 150 6.42 9.39 3.00
N PHE A 151 6.72 8.79 4.14
CA PHE A 151 6.88 9.48 5.40
C PHE A 151 8.31 9.39 5.94
N ARG A 152 8.74 10.46 6.64
CA ARG A 152 9.95 10.51 7.46
C ARG A 152 9.57 10.92 8.86
N HIS A 153 9.92 10.13 9.84
CA HIS A 153 9.65 10.44 11.24
C HIS A 153 10.92 10.87 11.98
N GLY A 154 10.82 11.98 12.71
CA GLY A 154 11.93 12.53 13.48
C GLY A 154 13.09 13.00 12.60
N GLU A 155 14.30 12.86 13.12
CA GLU A 155 15.56 13.24 12.45
C GLU A 155 16.06 12.21 11.43
N ASN A 156 15.26 11.20 11.10
CA ASN A 156 15.63 10.18 10.13
C ASN A 156 15.93 10.80 8.77
N THR A 157 17.05 10.40 8.18
CA THR A 157 17.41 10.79 6.80
C THR A 157 16.71 9.93 5.75
N HIS A 158 16.05 8.85 6.16
CA HIS A 158 15.41 7.86 5.31
C HIS A 158 13.89 7.84 5.50
N THR A 159 13.17 7.42 4.46
CA THR A 159 11.74 7.15 4.57
C THR A 159 11.51 5.94 5.45
N SER A 160 10.60 6.09 6.44
CA SER A 160 10.34 5.08 7.46
C SER A 160 8.97 4.43 7.33
N HIS A 161 8.08 5.04 6.54
CA HIS A 161 6.72 4.54 6.32
C HIS A 161 6.21 4.93 4.93
N ILE A 162 5.19 4.21 4.45
CA ILE A 162 4.54 4.44 3.15
C ILE A 162 3.07 4.05 3.22
N GLY A 163 2.25 4.75 2.44
CA GLY A 163 0.86 4.41 2.18
C GLY A 163 0.46 4.67 0.73
N LEU A 164 -0.82 4.52 0.45
CA LEU A 164 -1.47 4.92 -0.80
C LEU A 164 -2.37 6.13 -0.53
N VAL A 165 -2.31 7.13 -1.39
CA VAL A 165 -3.24 8.25 -1.35
C VAL A 165 -4.63 7.76 -1.74
N LEU A 166 -5.60 7.92 -0.87
CA LEU A 166 -7.01 7.65 -1.16
C LEU A 166 -7.64 8.83 -1.89
N TYR A 167 -7.47 10.02 -1.33
CA TYR A 167 -8.04 11.26 -1.83
C TYR A 167 -7.26 12.46 -1.27
N CYS A 168 -7.28 13.58 -1.95
CA CYS A 168 -6.76 14.85 -1.45
C CYS A 168 -7.69 15.99 -1.85
N ASP A 169 -8.08 16.82 -0.90
CA ASP A 169 -8.95 18.00 -1.12
C ASP A 169 -8.17 19.30 -1.41
N GLY A 170 -6.83 19.21 -1.46
CA GLY A 170 -5.92 20.34 -1.63
C GLY A 170 -5.33 20.88 -0.33
N GLU A 171 -5.87 20.49 0.83
CA GLU A 171 -5.37 20.86 2.17
C GLU A 171 -5.02 19.63 2.99
N THR A 172 -5.84 18.58 2.89
CA THR A 172 -5.71 17.31 3.62
C THR A 172 -5.57 16.16 2.64
N VAL A 173 -4.59 15.29 2.87
CA VAL A 173 -4.45 14.03 2.18
C VAL A 173 -4.98 12.90 3.06
N TYR A 174 -5.86 12.09 2.50
CA TYR A 174 -6.42 10.87 3.09
C TYR A 174 -5.70 9.67 2.49
N THR A 175 -5.39 8.69 3.30
CA THR A 175 -4.54 7.55 2.91
C THR A 175 -5.15 6.21 3.28
N VAL A 176 -4.66 5.14 2.64
CA VAL A 176 -4.79 3.75 3.09
C VAL A 176 -3.39 3.21 3.33
N GLU A 177 -3.12 2.77 4.55
CA GLU A 177 -1.79 2.40 5.01
C GLU A 177 -1.78 1.01 5.64
N GLY A 178 -0.79 0.21 5.29
CA GLY A 178 -0.46 -1.02 5.99
C GLY A 178 0.49 -0.78 7.16
N ASN A 179 0.48 -1.67 8.13
CA ASN A 179 1.32 -1.62 9.33
C ASN A 179 1.13 -0.35 10.17
N THR A 180 -0.10 0.14 10.21
CA THR A 180 -0.46 1.27 11.05
C THR A 180 -1.14 0.75 12.31
N GLY A 181 -0.35 0.62 13.40
CA GLY A 181 -0.79 -0.08 14.61
C GLY A 181 -1.16 -1.53 14.31
N GLY A 182 -0.32 -2.23 13.54
CA GLY A 182 -0.48 -3.64 13.19
C GLY A 182 -1.60 -3.93 12.18
N ALA A 183 -2.21 -2.92 11.57
CA ALA A 183 -3.37 -3.13 10.69
C ALA A 183 -3.34 -2.28 9.41
N VAL A 184 -4.24 -2.61 8.48
CA VAL A 184 -4.56 -1.74 7.33
C VAL A 184 -5.61 -0.73 7.77
N ARG A 185 -5.26 0.56 7.72
CA ARG A 185 -6.11 1.65 8.21
C ARG A 185 -6.18 2.81 7.24
N GLN A 186 -7.28 3.55 7.31
CA GLN A 186 -7.32 4.90 6.76
C GLN A 186 -6.71 5.89 7.75
N LYS A 187 -5.99 6.87 7.22
CA LYS A 187 -5.40 7.99 7.96
C LYS A 187 -5.63 9.29 7.21
N LYS A 188 -5.37 10.42 7.85
CA LYS A 188 -5.40 11.75 7.23
C LYS A 188 -4.32 12.64 7.79
N TYR A 189 -3.77 13.50 6.94
CA TYR A 189 -2.69 14.43 7.27
C TYR A 189 -2.89 15.76 6.56
N PRO A 190 -2.62 16.91 7.19
CA PRO A 190 -2.46 18.16 6.46
C PRO A 190 -1.34 18.02 5.43
N LEU A 191 -1.47 18.59 4.24
CA LEU A 191 -0.39 18.58 3.23
C LEU A 191 0.90 19.26 3.73
N SER A 192 0.79 20.13 4.74
CA SER A 192 1.92 20.78 5.40
C SER A 192 2.57 19.96 6.51
N ASP A 193 2.12 18.72 6.76
CA ASP A 193 2.66 17.88 7.82
C ASP A 193 4.14 17.56 7.54
N HIS A 194 5.00 17.83 8.53
CA HIS A 194 6.45 17.64 8.40
C HIS A 194 6.90 16.19 8.32
N SER A 195 6.03 15.22 8.60
CA SER A 195 6.31 13.81 8.37
C SER A 195 6.17 13.42 6.89
N LEU A 196 5.41 14.18 6.09
CA LEU A 196 5.23 13.93 4.66
C LEU A 196 6.50 14.28 3.89
N TYR A 197 7.24 13.26 3.47
CA TYR A 197 8.49 13.45 2.73
C TYR A 197 8.26 13.74 1.24
N GLY A 198 7.33 13.04 0.62
CA GLY A 198 7.00 13.20 -0.79
C GLY A 198 6.09 12.10 -1.32
N PHE A 199 5.88 12.15 -2.62
CA PHE A 199 4.93 11.32 -3.32
C PHE A 199 5.60 10.60 -4.50
N GLY A 200 5.43 9.29 -4.59
CA GLY A 200 5.67 8.55 -5.82
C GLY A 200 4.47 8.73 -6.74
N THR A 201 4.71 9.14 -7.97
CA THR A 201 3.69 9.46 -8.97
C THR A 201 3.78 8.51 -10.16
N PRO A 202 3.34 7.25 -10.02
CA PRO A 202 3.48 6.26 -11.08
C PRO A 202 2.76 6.69 -12.36
N ARG A 203 3.32 6.36 -13.51
CA ARG A 203 2.71 6.61 -14.82
C ARG A 203 1.66 5.54 -15.11
N TYR A 204 0.56 5.61 -14.39
CA TYR A 204 -0.58 4.73 -14.55
C TYR A 204 -1.25 4.89 -15.91
N ASN A 205 -1.90 3.82 -16.39
CA ASN A 205 -2.84 3.92 -17.48
C ASN A 205 -4.19 4.38 -16.91
N GLU A 206 -4.54 5.64 -17.17
CA GLU A 206 -5.73 6.30 -16.63
C GLU A 206 -6.85 6.31 -17.67
N ASP A 207 -8.06 5.94 -17.26
CA ASP A 207 -9.29 6.05 -18.05
C ASP A 207 -10.35 6.81 -17.26
N SER A 208 -10.45 8.10 -17.50
CA SER A 208 -11.37 9.00 -16.80
C SER A 208 -12.86 8.65 -16.97
N SER A 209 -13.20 7.83 -17.98
CA SER A 209 -14.60 7.43 -18.22
C SER A 209 -15.10 6.38 -17.23
N VAL A 210 -14.17 5.68 -16.55
CA VAL A 210 -14.45 4.62 -15.56
C VAL A 210 -13.72 4.87 -14.22
N ALA A 211 -13.03 5.99 -14.09
CA ALA A 211 -12.35 6.38 -12.87
C ALA A 211 -13.33 6.58 -11.71
N ILE A 212 -12.93 6.15 -10.51
CA ILE A 212 -13.74 6.26 -9.29
C ILE A 212 -13.31 7.50 -8.52
N ASP A 213 -14.29 8.29 -8.08
CA ASP A 213 -14.09 9.34 -7.08
C ASP A 213 -14.08 8.71 -5.67
N PHE A 214 -12.92 8.72 -5.03
CA PHE A 214 -12.74 8.14 -3.70
C PHE A 214 -13.07 9.09 -2.55
N SER A 215 -13.53 10.31 -2.81
CA SER A 215 -13.97 11.22 -1.74
C SER A 215 -15.10 10.62 -0.88
N ALA A 216 -15.96 9.79 -1.49
CA ALA A 216 -17.03 9.08 -0.80
C ALA A 216 -16.58 7.88 0.05
N TYR A 217 -15.29 7.49 -0.02
CA TYR A 217 -14.73 6.36 0.72
C TYR A 217 -13.97 6.77 1.98
N ILE A 218 -13.93 8.07 2.28
CA ILE A 218 -13.26 8.60 3.47
C ILE A 218 -14.07 8.17 4.70
N ALA A 219 -13.40 7.50 5.65
CA ALA A 219 -14.01 7.19 6.94
C ALA A 219 -14.15 8.48 7.78
N GLU A 220 -15.26 8.62 8.48
CA GLU A 220 -15.54 9.74 9.39
C GLU A 220 -14.59 9.77 10.61
#